data_083d6f71b192f39152aef6c5b66473fa
#
_entry.id   083d6f71b192f39152aef6c5b66473fa
#
_cell.length_a   1.000
_cell.length_b   1.000
_cell.length_c   1.000
_cell.angle_alpha   90.00
_cell.angle_beta   90.00
_cell.angle_gamma   90.00
#
_symmetry.space_group_name_H-M   'P 1'
#
loop_
_entity.id
_entity.type
_entity.pdbx_description
1 polymer ?
#
loop_
_entity_poly.entity_id
_entity_poly.type
_entity_poly.pdbx_seq_one_letter_code
_entity_poly.pdbx_strand_id
1 'polypeptide(L)'
;MKYKLMYTAGAKKDLRNIFRYISEELLAPENAAGQTARIMTAIRKLDTMPNRNRFYEEEPWHSRGLRFFPVDNYLVFYKTDDETETVYVVRIMYGGRDVHKQLSQTEDVSVN
;
A
#
# COMPACT_ATOMS: atom_id res chain seq x y z
N MET A 1 -18.29 -3.77 11.59
CA MET A 1 -17.42 -4.92 11.42
C MET A 1 -16.06 -4.50 10.96
N LYS A 2 -15.02 -5.10 11.55
CA LYS A 2 -13.66 -4.73 11.23
C LYS A 2 -12.97 -5.78 10.37
N TYR A 3 -12.31 -5.33 9.33
CA TYR A 3 -11.50 -6.19 8.47
C TYR A 3 -10.13 -6.42 9.10
N LYS A 4 -9.59 -7.62 8.89
CA LYS A 4 -8.22 -7.94 9.25
C LYS A 4 -7.28 -7.25 8.24
N LEU A 5 -6.16 -6.73 8.72
CA LEU A 5 -5.17 -6.10 7.87
C LEU A 5 -3.94 -6.99 7.74
N MET A 6 -3.56 -7.30 6.51
CA MET A 6 -2.39 -8.12 6.22
C MET A 6 -1.46 -7.36 5.27
N TYR A 7 -0.17 -7.38 5.56
CA TYR A 7 0.84 -6.80 4.68
C TYR A 7 1.53 -7.93 3.92
N THR A 8 1.64 -7.78 2.61
CA THR A 8 2.45 -8.70 1.82
C THR A 8 3.93 -8.50 2.11
N ALA A 9 4.77 -9.46 1.74
CA ALA A 9 6.21 -9.32 1.87
C ALA A 9 6.71 -8.08 1.10
N GLY A 10 6.13 -7.82 -0.08
CA GLY A 10 6.46 -6.63 -0.87
C GLY A 10 6.14 -5.33 -0.17
N ALA A 11 4.95 -5.25 0.47
CA ALA A 11 4.56 -4.05 1.22
C ALA A 11 5.45 -3.82 2.43
N LYS A 12 5.81 -4.89 3.15
CA LYS A 12 6.74 -4.79 4.28
C LYS A 12 8.11 -4.28 3.83
N LYS A 13 8.60 -4.82 2.72
CA LYS A 13 9.87 -4.38 2.14
C LYS A 13 9.81 -2.92 1.73
N ASP A 14 8.69 -2.51 1.13
CA ASP A 14 8.51 -1.11 0.73
C ASP A 14 8.61 -0.18 1.93
N LEU A 15 7.95 -0.50 3.04
CA LEU A 15 8.03 0.33 4.24
C LEU A 15 9.45 0.45 4.77
N ARG A 16 10.18 -0.66 4.81
CA ARG A 16 11.59 -0.65 5.24
C ARG A 16 12.43 0.21 4.32
N ASN A 17 12.22 0.11 3.02
CA ASN A 17 12.97 0.87 2.03
C ASN A 17 12.66 2.36 2.10
N ILE A 18 11.40 2.74 2.33
CA ILE A 18 11.00 4.13 2.51
C ILE A 18 11.68 4.71 3.74
N PHE A 19 11.64 3.98 4.85
CA PHE A 19 12.29 4.41 6.08
C PHE A 19 13.79 4.61 5.87
N ARG A 20 14.44 3.63 5.26
CA ARG A 20 15.89 3.67 5.03
C ARG A 20 16.27 4.82 4.11
N TYR A 21 15.52 5.04 3.04
CA TYR A 21 15.79 6.12 2.10
C TYR A 21 15.75 7.48 2.78
N ILE A 22 14.69 7.75 3.53
CA ILE A 22 14.53 9.04 4.19
C ILE A 22 15.57 9.20 5.32
N SER A 23 15.80 8.13 6.07
CA SER A 23 16.73 8.16 7.20
C SER A 23 18.18 8.29 6.75
N GLU A 24 18.61 7.51 5.77
CA GLU A 24 20.01 7.41 5.36
C GLU A 24 20.36 8.30 4.18
N GLU A 25 19.55 8.33 3.13
CA GLU A 25 19.85 9.13 1.94
C GLU A 25 19.54 10.59 2.14
N LEU A 26 18.42 10.90 2.81
CA LEU A 26 18.03 12.27 3.08
C LEU A 26 18.49 12.74 4.46
N LEU A 27 19.17 11.88 5.24
CA LEU A 27 19.71 12.19 6.55
C LEU A 27 18.66 12.76 7.51
N ALA A 28 17.44 12.20 7.45
CA ALA A 28 16.33 12.73 8.23
C ALA A 28 15.58 11.61 8.97
N PRO A 29 16.21 11.00 9.99
CA PRO A 29 15.59 9.83 10.67
C PRO A 29 14.26 10.17 11.37
N GLU A 30 14.08 11.38 11.87
CA GLU A 30 12.82 11.78 12.47
C GLU A 30 11.72 11.88 11.42
N ASN A 31 12.06 12.39 10.22
CA ASN A 31 11.10 12.45 9.12
C ASN A 31 10.74 11.04 8.63
N ALA A 32 11.72 10.12 8.65
CA ALA A 32 11.48 8.74 8.27
C ALA A 32 10.44 8.09 9.18
N ALA A 33 10.60 8.24 10.49
CA ALA A 33 9.67 7.70 11.46
C ALA A 33 8.28 8.31 11.31
N GLY A 34 8.20 9.62 11.13
CA GLY A 34 6.93 10.31 10.93
C GLY A 34 6.22 9.87 9.66
N GLN A 35 6.97 9.76 8.55
CA GLN A 35 6.38 9.37 7.27
C GLN A 35 5.82 7.95 7.31
N THR A 36 6.59 6.99 7.82
CA THR A 36 6.11 5.62 7.90
C THR A 36 4.96 5.48 8.89
N ALA A 37 4.97 6.23 9.99
CA ALA A 37 3.87 6.23 10.95
C ALA A 37 2.56 6.73 10.31
N ARG A 38 2.62 7.79 9.49
CA ARG A 38 1.44 8.31 8.81
C ARG A 38 0.87 7.30 7.81
N ILE A 39 1.75 6.62 7.09
CA ILE A 39 1.33 5.56 6.16
C ILE A 39 0.62 4.44 6.90
N MET A 40 1.21 3.96 7.98
CA MET A 40 0.64 2.86 8.75
C MET A 40 -0.67 3.25 9.43
N THR A 41 -0.77 4.49 9.90
CA THR A 41 -2.02 5.00 10.49
C THR A 41 -3.14 5.04 9.46
N ALA A 42 -2.83 5.50 8.24
CA ALA A 42 -3.82 5.54 7.16
C ALA A 42 -4.28 4.12 6.77
N ILE A 43 -3.34 3.18 6.74
CA ILE A 43 -3.66 1.78 6.44
C ILE A 43 -4.56 1.18 7.51
N ARG A 44 -4.32 1.49 8.79
CA ARG A 44 -5.17 0.96 9.87
C ARG A 44 -6.63 1.36 9.73
N LYS A 45 -6.90 2.52 9.12
CA LYS A 45 -8.27 2.98 8.90
C LYS A 45 -9.01 2.15 7.86
N LEU A 46 -8.33 1.29 7.13
CA LEU A 46 -8.96 0.38 6.19
C LEU A 46 -9.69 -0.77 6.89
N ASP A 47 -9.57 -0.90 8.19
CA ASP A 47 -10.29 -1.92 8.95
C ASP A 47 -11.81 -1.69 8.93
N THR A 48 -12.25 -0.46 8.60
CA THR A 48 -13.65 -0.13 8.40
C THR A 48 -13.83 0.46 7.01
N MET A 49 -14.85 -0.01 6.30
CA MET A 49 -15.21 0.45 4.95
C MET A 49 -14.02 0.46 3.98
N PRO A 50 -13.30 -0.67 3.83
CA PRO A 50 -12.11 -0.70 2.98
C PRO A 50 -12.39 -0.50 1.49
N ASN A 51 -13.64 -0.64 1.07
CA ASN A 51 -14.01 -0.50 -0.34
C ASN A 51 -14.33 0.94 -0.76
N ARG A 52 -14.06 1.92 0.11
CA ARG A 52 -14.34 3.33 -0.16
C ARG A 52 -13.37 4.00 -1.13
N ASN A 53 -12.15 3.46 -1.28
CA ASN A 53 -11.17 4.01 -2.19
C ASN A 53 -11.35 3.46 -3.59
N ARG A 54 -10.92 4.24 -4.60
CA ARG A 54 -11.12 3.87 -5.99
C ARG A 54 -10.21 2.76 -6.45
N PHE A 55 -10.63 2.07 -7.52
CA PHE A 55 -9.81 1.08 -8.18
C PHE A 55 -8.69 1.75 -8.97
N TYR A 56 -7.56 1.05 -9.08
CA TYR A 56 -6.52 1.42 -10.02
C TYR A 56 -7.04 1.16 -11.44
N GLU A 57 -6.81 2.09 -12.35
CA GLU A 57 -7.48 2.07 -13.66
C GLU A 57 -6.84 1.16 -14.69
N GLU A 58 -5.56 0.86 -14.56
CA GLU A 58 -4.83 0.10 -15.57
C GLU A 58 -4.89 -1.40 -15.35
N GLU A 59 -5.02 -2.14 -16.45
CA GLU A 59 -5.01 -3.59 -16.44
C GLU A 59 -3.57 -4.10 -16.33
N PRO A 60 -3.36 -5.28 -15.76
CA PRO A 60 -4.38 -6.25 -15.30
C PRO A 60 -4.93 -5.96 -13.91
N TRP A 61 -4.45 -4.93 -13.25
CA TRP A 61 -4.78 -4.67 -11.85
C TRP A 61 -6.21 -4.23 -11.63
N HIS A 62 -6.77 -3.49 -12.59
CA HIS A 62 -8.17 -3.07 -12.48
C HIS A 62 -9.09 -4.28 -12.35
N SER A 63 -8.94 -5.25 -13.24
CA SER A 63 -9.76 -6.47 -13.23
C SER A 63 -9.49 -7.34 -12.01
N ARG A 64 -8.32 -7.20 -11.40
CA ARG A 64 -7.95 -7.94 -10.20
C ARG A 64 -8.41 -7.27 -8.91
N GLY A 65 -9.06 -6.11 -9.01
CA GLY A 65 -9.64 -5.44 -7.86
C GLY A 65 -8.65 -4.63 -7.03
N LEU A 66 -7.53 -4.21 -7.59
CA LEU A 66 -6.56 -3.40 -6.88
C LEU A 66 -7.11 -2.00 -6.64
N ARG A 67 -7.14 -1.57 -5.39
CA ARG A 67 -7.54 -0.22 -4.99
C ARG A 67 -6.31 0.54 -4.50
N PHE A 68 -6.42 1.86 -4.44
CA PHE A 68 -5.30 2.65 -3.95
C PHE A 68 -5.75 3.98 -3.35
N PHE A 69 -4.87 4.56 -2.54
CA PHE A 69 -5.08 5.90 -2.02
C PHE A 69 -3.73 6.54 -1.71
N PRO A 70 -3.67 7.88 -1.72
CA PRO A 70 -2.43 8.57 -1.42
C PRO A 70 -2.24 8.81 0.07
N VAL A 71 -0.99 8.78 0.51
CA VAL A 71 -0.57 9.27 1.83
C VAL A 71 0.65 10.14 1.56
N ASP A 72 0.50 11.45 1.67
CA ASP A 72 1.53 12.41 1.26
C ASP A 72 1.93 12.14 -0.20
N ASN A 73 3.22 11.88 -0.46
CA ASN A 73 3.69 11.61 -1.82
C ASN A 73 3.74 10.13 -2.16
N TYR A 74 3.20 9.28 -1.30
CA TYR A 74 3.21 7.83 -1.50
C TYR A 74 1.83 7.32 -1.84
N LEU A 75 1.80 6.21 -2.57
CA LEU A 75 0.56 5.53 -2.92
C LEU A 75 0.53 4.16 -2.23
N VAL A 76 -0.58 3.87 -1.59
CA VAL A 76 -0.81 2.58 -0.95
C VAL A 76 -1.75 1.78 -1.84
N PHE A 77 -1.30 0.61 -2.28
CA PHE A 77 -2.09 -0.30 -3.12
C PHE A 77 -2.54 -1.48 -2.30
N TYR A 78 -3.84 -1.79 -2.36
CA TYR A 78 -4.40 -2.87 -1.56
C TYR A 78 -5.55 -3.57 -2.28
N LYS A 79 -5.89 -4.77 -1.81
CA LYS A 79 -7.03 -5.54 -2.28
C LYS A 79 -7.86 -5.96 -1.07
N THR A 80 -9.15 -6.09 -1.29
CA THR A 80 -10.09 -6.48 -0.23
C THR A 80 -10.68 -7.85 -0.56
N ASP A 81 -10.66 -8.75 0.41
CA ASP A 81 -11.38 -10.01 0.33
C ASP A 81 -12.58 -9.91 1.26
N ASP A 82 -13.77 -9.71 0.68
CA ASP A 82 -14.98 -9.51 1.49
C ASP A 82 -15.46 -10.80 2.15
N GLU A 83 -15.13 -11.96 1.58
CA GLU A 83 -15.53 -13.23 2.18
C GLU A 83 -14.81 -13.50 3.49
N THR A 84 -13.52 -13.24 3.54
CA THR A 84 -12.72 -13.43 4.76
C THR A 84 -12.58 -12.15 5.57
N GLU A 85 -13.16 -11.05 5.09
CA GLU A 85 -13.06 -9.73 5.71
C GLU A 85 -11.61 -9.36 6.00
N THR A 86 -10.77 -9.48 4.96
CA THR A 86 -9.34 -9.21 5.04
C THR A 86 -8.94 -8.18 3.99
N VAL A 87 -8.10 -7.25 4.39
CA VAL A 87 -7.46 -6.28 3.50
C VAL A 87 -6.00 -6.69 3.34
N TYR A 88 -5.55 -6.85 2.10
CA TYR A 88 -4.16 -7.16 1.78
C TYR A 88 -3.49 -5.91 1.24
N VAL A 89 -2.52 -5.38 1.96
CA VAL A 89 -1.70 -4.27 1.47
C VAL A 89 -0.64 -4.87 0.56
N VAL A 90 -0.74 -4.57 -0.75
CA VAL A 90 0.07 -5.22 -1.78
C VAL A 90 1.40 -4.52 -2.01
N ARG A 91 1.36 -3.20 -2.16
CA ARG A 91 2.56 -2.38 -2.37
C ARG A 91 2.38 -0.99 -1.79
N ILE A 92 3.50 -0.35 -1.45
CA ILE A 92 3.55 1.04 -1.04
C ILE A 92 4.70 1.67 -1.80
N MET A 93 4.44 2.72 -2.59
CA MET A 93 5.48 3.27 -3.45
C MET A 93 5.34 4.77 -3.63
N TYR A 94 6.44 5.44 -3.94
CA TYR A 94 6.45 6.86 -4.26
C TYR A 94 5.64 7.11 -5.53
N GLY A 95 4.68 8.01 -5.46
CA GLY A 95 3.73 8.23 -6.56
C GLY A 95 4.29 8.98 -7.74
N GLY A 96 5.46 9.57 -7.63
CA GLY A 96 6.08 10.33 -8.72
C GLY A 96 6.92 9.53 -9.69
N ARG A 97 6.96 8.20 -9.56
CA ARG A 97 7.80 7.34 -10.40
C ARG A 97 7.04 6.13 -10.91
N ASP A 98 7.38 5.71 -12.09
CA ASP A 98 7.08 4.42 -12.76
C ASP A 98 6.16 3.44 -11.99
N VAL A 99 5.02 3.95 -11.49
CA VAL A 99 4.09 3.16 -10.71
C VAL A 99 3.63 1.94 -11.49
N HIS A 100 3.28 2.12 -12.75
CA HIS A 100 2.83 1.02 -13.60
C HIS A 100 3.91 -0.05 -13.77
N LYS A 101 5.15 0.37 -13.98
CA LYS A 101 6.28 -0.55 -14.13
C LYS A 101 6.52 -1.34 -12.83
N GLN A 102 6.50 -0.66 -11.69
CA GLN A 102 6.68 -1.33 -10.41
C GLN A 102 5.57 -2.32 -10.12
N LEU A 103 4.32 -1.97 -10.46
CA LEU A 103 3.21 -2.88 -10.30
C LEU A 103 3.34 -4.09 -11.21
N SER A 104 3.84 -3.91 -12.45
CA SER A 104 4.02 -5.02 -13.38
C SER A 104 5.03 -6.06 -12.88
N GLN A 105 5.91 -5.66 -11.96
CA GLN A 105 6.91 -6.54 -11.35
C GLN A 105 6.46 -7.09 -9.99
N THR A 106 5.23 -6.82 -9.61
CA THR A 106 4.71 -7.18 -8.30
C THR A 106 3.97 -8.52 -8.36
N GLU A 107 4.24 -9.39 -7.39
CA GLU A 107 3.45 -10.60 -7.21
C GLU A 107 2.07 -10.23 -6.69
N ASP A 108 1.04 -10.78 -7.33
CA ASP A 108 -0.33 -10.53 -6.91
C ASP A 108 -0.73 -11.45 -5.75
N VAL A 109 -1.74 -11.02 -5.01
CA VAL A 109 -2.34 -11.80 -3.94
C VAL A 109 -3.59 -12.46 -4.50
N SER A 110 -3.69 -13.80 -4.32
CA SER A 110 -4.90 -14.52 -4.69
C SER A 110 -6.01 -14.16 -3.72
N VAL A 111 -7.07 -13.55 -4.24
CA VAL A 111 -8.28 -13.24 -3.48
C VAL A 111 -9.42 -14.01 -4.11
N ASN A 112 -10.06 -14.87 -3.32
CA ASN A 112 -11.17 -15.68 -3.79
C ASN A 112 -12.49 -14.93 -3.79
#